data_de636a2633757e5f1c3f606dc55d253b
#
_entry.id   de636a2633757e5f1c3f606dc55d253b
#
_cell.length_a   1.000
_cell.length_b   1.000
_cell.length_c   1.000
_cell.angle_alpha   90.00
_cell.angle_beta   90.00
_cell.angle_gamma   90.00
#
_symmetry.space_group_name_H-M   'P 1'
#
loop_
_entity.id
_entity.type
_entity.pdbx_description
1 polymer ?
#
loop_
_entity_poly.entity_id
_entity_poly.type
_entity_poly.pdbx_seq_one_letter_code
_entity_poly.pdbx_strand_id
1 'polypeptide(L)'
;MRRSLSVGLPVVLAIVSSAFLLAQQPAAQGGRQGRGGGAAAGGGGNGAARASAATAIFKVEWVQPAGQTGQVPIVQGNVADPNVEVHWYGDAAKHLLTSGNPGSETTPFSAWSGECDGPFAITFKHKNNMIDMSGLGKIRWMVKTSGFHVVRPVVKLADGTMLVGDHADEAVPMLTTREFALSDVRWIRLDPMRVVTVNGGRGGGPANPNNEIWVTNPDLSKVDEVGFADLMPGSGHGTGGYIHLGTIEVFGKPIPRATTTASNQ
;
A
#
# COMPACT_ATOMS: atom_id res chain seq x y z
N MET A 1 -20.53 -45.92 -45.28
CA MET A 1 -21.19 -44.66 -45.68
C MET A 1 -22.24 -44.29 -44.63
N ARG A 2 -21.91 -43.37 -43.74
CA ARG A 2 -22.92 -42.72 -42.86
C ARG A 2 -22.58 -41.21 -42.85
N ARG A 3 -23.50 -40.44 -43.41
CA ARG A 3 -23.47 -38.98 -43.48
C ARG A 3 -24.03 -38.41 -42.16
N SER A 4 -23.28 -37.62 -41.45
CA SER A 4 -23.70 -36.84 -40.27
C SER A 4 -24.11 -35.45 -40.73
N LEU A 5 -25.36 -35.07 -40.53
CA LEU A 5 -25.87 -33.73 -40.75
C LEU A 5 -25.60 -32.92 -39.46
N SER A 6 -24.86 -31.84 -39.56
CA SER A 6 -24.72 -30.82 -38.53
C SER A 6 -25.78 -29.72 -38.75
N VAL A 7 -26.72 -29.60 -37.78
CA VAL A 7 -27.69 -28.52 -37.76
C VAL A 7 -27.06 -27.36 -36.96
N GLY A 8 -26.83 -26.26 -37.68
CA GLY A 8 -26.39 -25.01 -37.06
C GLY A 8 -27.57 -24.22 -36.47
N LEU A 9 -27.45 -23.86 -35.19
CA LEU A 9 -28.44 -23.00 -34.51
C LEU A 9 -27.93 -21.55 -34.59
N PRO A 10 -28.72 -20.57 -35.06
CA PRO A 10 -28.31 -19.16 -34.99
C PRO A 10 -28.53 -18.60 -33.58
N VAL A 11 -27.46 -18.04 -32.99
CA VAL A 11 -27.53 -17.26 -31.76
C VAL A 11 -27.99 -15.85 -32.10
N VAL A 12 -29.19 -15.50 -31.66
CA VAL A 12 -29.70 -14.12 -31.73
C VAL A 12 -29.14 -13.32 -30.55
N LEU A 13 -28.29 -12.36 -30.86
CA LEU A 13 -27.72 -11.43 -29.88
C LEU A 13 -28.73 -10.27 -29.69
N ALA A 14 -29.43 -10.25 -28.55
CA ALA A 14 -30.27 -9.13 -28.16
C ALA A 14 -29.41 -8.05 -27.48
N ILE A 15 -29.24 -6.91 -28.12
CA ILE A 15 -28.61 -5.73 -27.56
C ILE A 15 -29.68 -4.95 -26.78
N VAL A 16 -29.56 -4.96 -25.44
CA VAL A 16 -30.37 -4.12 -24.56
C VAL A 16 -29.62 -2.81 -24.34
N SER A 17 -30.08 -1.78 -25.00
CA SER A 17 -29.60 -0.40 -24.79
C SER A 17 -30.29 0.21 -23.58
N SER A 18 -29.60 0.33 -22.45
CA SER A 18 -30.07 1.07 -21.28
C SER A 18 -29.69 2.53 -21.40
N ALA A 19 -30.67 3.40 -21.67
CA ALA A 19 -30.51 4.83 -21.63
C ALA A 19 -30.47 5.32 -20.17
N PHE A 20 -29.34 5.91 -19.75
CA PHE A 20 -29.23 6.61 -18.48
C PHE A 20 -29.82 8.03 -18.64
N LEU A 21 -30.92 8.31 -17.96
CA LEU A 21 -31.43 9.67 -17.76
C LEU A 21 -30.53 10.40 -16.76
N LEU A 22 -29.85 11.44 -17.19
CA LEU A 22 -29.23 12.43 -16.30
C LEU A 22 -30.37 13.31 -15.73
N ALA A 23 -30.60 13.21 -14.44
CA ALA A 23 -31.42 14.19 -13.70
C ALA A 23 -30.54 15.43 -13.39
N GLN A 24 -30.84 16.53 -14.03
CA GLN A 24 -30.32 17.88 -13.70
C GLN A 24 -31.03 18.41 -12.45
N GLN A 25 -30.28 18.71 -11.40
CA GLN A 25 -30.78 19.50 -10.26
C GLN A 25 -30.69 21.01 -10.59
N PRO A 26 -31.72 21.79 -10.26
CA PRO A 26 -31.68 23.23 -10.47
C PRO A 26 -30.89 23.94 -9.36
N ALA A 27 -30.08 24.91 -9.76
CA ALA A 27 -29.34 25.79 -8.87
C ALA A 27 -30.31 26.75 -8.14
N ALA A 28 -30.24 26.79 -6.82
CA ALA A 28 -30.92 27.78 -6.00
C ALA A 28 -30.06 29.05 -5.95
N GLN A 29 -30.54 30.11 -6.60
CA GLN A 29 -30.10 31.51 -6.38
C GLN A 29 -30.77 32.03 -5.12
N GLY A 30 -29.98 32.49 -4.15
CA GLY A 30 -30.43 33.21 -2.98
C GLY A 30 -29.52 34.39 -2.70
N GLY A 31 -29.81 35.52 -3.31
CA GLY A 31 -29.13 36.77 -3.00
C GLY A 31 -29.59 37.35 -1.67
N ARG A 32 -28.65 37.92 -0.89
CA ARG A 32 -28.93 38.91 0.15
C ARG A 32 -27.79 39.93 0.23
N GLN A 33 -28.05 41.11 -0.25
CA GLN A 33 -27.30 42.33 0.04
C GLN A 33 -27.52 42.70 1.52
N GLY A 34 -26.43 43.00 2.23
CA GLY A 34 -26.44 43.58 3.56
C GLY A 34 -25.24 44.51 3.71
N ARG A 35 -25.54 45.80 3.71
CA ARG A 35 -24.69 46.97 3.91
C ARG A 35 -24.33 47.13 5.37
N GLY A 36 -23.10 47.58 5.69
CA GLY A 36 -22.79 48.11 7.00
C GLY A 36 -21.29 48.05 7.31
N GLY A 37 -20.69 49.21 7.33
CA GLY A 37 -19.38 49.62 7.59
C GLY A 37 -18.95 49.44 9.07
N GLY A 38 -17.65 49.58 9.31
CA GLY A 38 -17.02 49.61 10.60
C GLY A 38 -15.55 49.26 10.52
N ALA A 39 -14.69 50.26 10.37
CA ALA A 39 -13.27 50.14 10.57
C ALA A 39 -12.97 49.95 12.07
N ALA A 40 -12.16 48.94 12.43
CA ALA A 40 -11.38 48.94 13.65
C ALA A 40 -10.10 48.16 13.40
N ALA A 41 -8.99 48.87 13.46
CA ALA A 41 -7.65 48.32 13.56
C ALA A 41 -7.47 47.57 14.92
N GLY A 42 -6.96 46.39 14.89
CA GLY A 42 -6.57 45.63 16.09
C GLY A 42 -5.63 44.53 15.70
N GLY A 43 -4.33 44.80 15.81
CA GLY A 43 -3.29 43.83 15.62
C GLY A 43 -3.37 42.68 16.63
N GLY A 44 -3.23 41.48 16.15
CA GLY A 44 -3.13 40.26 16.92
C GLY A 44 -2.73 39.14 15.97
N GLY A 45 -1.47 39.16 15.56
CA GLY A 45 -0.90 38.07 14.78
C GLY A 45 -0.81 36.83 15.63
N ASN A 46 -1.90 36.08 15.76
CA ASN A 46 -1.80 34.66 16.10
C ASN A 46 -1.31 33.94 14.84
N GLY A 47 0.01 33.91 14.74
CA GLY A 47 0.69 32.95 13.88
C GLY A 47 0.37 31.56 14.40
N ALA A 48 -0.82 31.04 14.00
CA ALA A 48 -1.05 29.60 14.07
C ALA A 48 0.10 29.02 13.27
N ALA A 49 1.07 28.42 13.97
CA ALA A 49 2.13 27.67 13.35
C ALA A 49 1.44 26.70 12.41
N ARG A 50 1.52 26.95 11.12
CA ARG A 50 1.08 26.00 10.11
C ARG A 50 1.81 24.72 10.46
N ALA A 51 1.07 23.69 10.89
CA ALA A 51 1.63 22.37 11.09
C ALA A 51 2.41 22.06 9.81
N SER A 52 3.73 21.97 9.95
CA SER A 52 4.59 21.71 8.79
C SER A 52 4.11 20.40 8.19
N ALA A 53 3.80 20.42 6.91
CA ALA A 53 3.42 19.19 6.20
C ALA A 53 4.49 18.14 6.48
N ALA A 54 4.07 16.89 6.76
CA ALA A 54 5.00 15.80 6.99
C ALA A 54 5.96 15.71 5.80
N THR A 55 7.25 15.61 6.09
CA THR A 55 8.28 15.49 5.06
C THR A 55 8.41 14.02 4.66
N ALA A 56 8.58 13.77 3.37
CA ALA A 56 8.94 12.43 2.90
C ALA A 56 10.31 12.05 3.46
N ILE A 57 10.37 10.94 4.17
CA ILE A 57 11.62 10.39 4.73
C ILE A 57 12.38 9.65 3.65
N PHE A 58 11.66 8.87 2.85
CA PHE A 58 12.20 8.20 1.68
C PHE A 58 11.09 7.94 0.65
N LYS A 59 11.54 7.67 -0.56
CA LYS A 59 10.72 7.23 -1.67
C LYS A 59 11.30 5.94 -2.23
N VAL A 60 10.50 4.92 -2.34
CA VAL A 60 10.85 3.70 -3.07
C VAL A 60 10.46 3.91 -4.52
N GLU A 61 11.45 3.94 -5.39
CA GLU A 61 11.29 3.88 -6.84
C GLU A 61 11.94 2.60 -7.32
N TRP A 62 11.18 1.83 -8.09
CA TRP A 62 11.71 0.61 -8.68
C TRP A 62 12.52 0.94 -9.91
N VAL A 63 13.70 0.35 -10.00
CA VAL A 63 14.60 0.52 -11.15
C VAL A 63 14.98 -0.84 -11.71
N GLN A 64 15.25 -0.87 -13.01
CA GLN A 64 15.80 -2.04 -13.67
C GLN A 64 17.31 -1.96 -13.61
N PRO A 65 18.00 -2.87 -12.94
CA PRO A 65 19.45 -2.91 -12.93
C PRO A 65 20.00 -3.12 -14.34
N ALA A 66 21.19 -2.55 -14.58
CA ALA A 66 21.85 -2.66 -15.88
C ALA A 66 22.05 -4.13 -16.28
N GLY A 67 21.69 -4.48 -17.51
CA GLY A 67 21.82 -5.83 -18.05
C GLY A 67 20.66 -6.78 -17.73
N GLN A 68 19.69 -6.37 -16.89
CA GLN A 68 18.46 -7.13 -16.70
C GLN A 68 17.43 -6.79 -17.78
N THR A 69 16.75 -7.79 -18.29
CA THR A 69 15.67 -7.65 -19.26
C THR A 69 14.50 -8.54 -18.86
N GLY A 70 13.27 -8.09 -19.11
CA GLY A 70 12.06 -8.82 -18.78
C GLY A 70 11.72 -8.79 -17.30
N GLN A 71 10.87 -9.71 -16.88
CA GLN A 71 10.49 -9.89 -15.47
C GLN A 71 11.57 -10.69 -14.74
N VAL A 72 12.06 -10.14 -13.65
CA VAL A 72 13.09 -10.78 -12.81
C VAL A 72 12.68 -10.67 -11.34
N PRO A 73 13.15 -11.60 -10.48
CA PRO A 73 12.92 -11.48 -9.05
C PRO A 73 13.40 -10.13 -8.49
N ILE A 74 12.61 -9.56 -7.62
CA ILE A 74 12.97 -8.31 -6.95
C ILE A 74 14.12 -8.55 -5.99
N VAL A 75 15.17 -7.77 -6.15
CA VAL A 75 16.35 -7.76 -5.28
C VAL A 75 16.64 -6.34 -4.80
N GLN A 76 17.56 -6.19 -3.86
CA GLN A 76 17.98 -4.87 -3.33
C GLN A 76 18.35 -3.87 -4.45
N GLY A 77 18.98 -4.33 -5.53
CA GLY A 77 19.38 -3.49 -6.66
C GLY A 77 18.22 -2.92 -7.48
N ASN A 78 16.99 -3.35 -7.23
CA ASN A 78 15.79 -2.80 -7.87
C ASN A 78 15.24 -1.55 -7.15
N VAL A 79 15.82 -1.13 -6.01
CA VAL A 79 15.45 0.11 -5.31
C VAL A 79 16.45 1.20 -5.65
N ALA A 80 15.96 2.34 -6.15
CA ALA A 80 16.80 3.45 -6.61
C ALA A 80 17.58 4.13 -5.48
N ASP A 81 16.97 4.29 -4.30
CA ASP A 81 17.60 4.95 -3.15
C ASP A 81 18.57 3.99 -2.45
N PRO A 82 19.89 4.24 -2.47
CA PRO A 82 20.88 3.41 -1.81
C PRO A 82 20.79 3.42 -0.28
N ASN A 83 20.05 4.38 0.31
CA ASN A 83 19.80 4.45 1.74
C ASN A 83 18.59 3.63 2.19
N VAL A 84 17.89 2.98 1.27
CA VAL A 84 16.73 2.14 1.56
C VAL A 84 17.10 0.69 1.37
N GLU A 85 16.91 -0.11 2.42
CA GLU A 85 17.04 -1.57 2.40
C GLU A 85 15.66 -2.20 2.20
N VAL A 86 15.62 -3.31 1.43
CA VAL A 86 14.41 -4.11 1.22
C VAL A 86 14.48 -5.36 2.07
N HIS A 87 13.37 -5.68 2.76
CA HIS A 87 13.24 -6.90 3.54
C HIS A 87 12.04 -7.71 3.05
N TRP A 88 12.19 -9.01 2.97
CA TRP A 88 11.18 -9.96 2.49
C TRP A 88 10.70 -10.83 3.64
N TYR A 89 9.38 -11.01 3.73
CA TYR A 89 8.72 -11.80 4.76
C TYR A 89 7.76 -12.79 4.12
N GLY A 90 7.79 -14.04 4.61
CA GLY A 90 7.09 -15.17 4.00
C GLY A 90 7.83 -15.73 2.79
N ASP A 91 7.64 -17.02 2.52
CA ASP A 91 8.34 -17.68 1.41
C ASP A 91 7.93 -17.15 0.04
N ALA A 92 6.66 -16.81 -0.12
CA ALA A 92 6.13 -16.27 -1.38
C ALA A 92 6.73 -14.91 -1.78
N ALA A 93 7.27 -14.14 -0.84
CA ALA A 93 7.93 -12.86 -1.13
C ALA A 93 9.11 -13.00 -2.11
N LYS A 94 9.74 -14.16 -2.16
CA LYS A 94 10.86 -14.47 -3.08
C LYS A 94 10.39 -14.56 -4.54
N HIS A 95 9.10 -14.76 -4.77
CA HIS A 95 8.49 -14.88 -6.09
C HIS A 95 7.93 -13.55 -6.62
N LEU A 96 8.13 -12.46 -5.89
CA LEU A 96 7.83 -11.13 -6.41
C LEU A 96 8.76 -10.79 -7.56
N LEU A 97 8.19 -10.38 -8.68
CA LEU A 97 8.90 -10.03 -9.89
C LEU A 97 8.81 -8.53 -10.16
N THR A 98 9.74 -8.03 -10.95
CA THR A 98 9.62 -6.73 -11.58
C THR A 98 8.61 -6.79 -12.72
N SER A 99 7.89 -5.72 -12.97
CA SER A 99 6.95 -5.61 -14.09
C SER A 99 6.84 -4.16 -14.57
N GLY A 100 6.41 -3.99 -15.82
CA GLY A 100 6.24 -2.67 -16.42
C GLY A 100 7.48 -2.23 -17.19
N ASN A 101 7.45 -0.95 -17.60
CA ASN A 101 8.51 -0.36 -18.44
C ASN A 101 9.06 0.89 -17.75
N PRO A 102 10.39 0.99 -17.60
CA PRO A 102 11.01 2.22 -17.09
C PRO A 102 10.60 3.44 -17.91
N GLY A 103 10.17 4.50 -17.24
CA GLY A 103 9.76 5.77 -17.87
C GLY A 103 8.34 5.76 -18.49
N SER A 104 7.59 4.67 -18.41
CA SER A 104 6.21 4.63 -18.87
C SER A 104 5.27 5.23 -17.82
N GLU A 105 4.40 6.14 -18.25
CA GLU A 105 3.35 6.70 -17.37
C GLU A 105 2.17 5.74 -17.17
N THR A 106 1.89 4.90 -18.16
CA THR A 106 0.74 3.99 -18.14
C THR A 106 1.07 2.63 -17.52
N THR A 107 2.30 2.18 -17.69
CA THR A 107 2.81 0.91 -17.17
C THR A 107 4.17 1.11 -16.50
N PRO A 108 4.26 1.94 -15.44
CA PRO A 108 5.53 2.23 -14.78
C PRO A 108 6.14 0.97 -14.19
N PHE A 109 7.45 0.99 -14.03
CA PHE A 109 8.16 -0.11 -13.42
C PHE A 109 7.68 -0.32 -11.99
N SER A 110 7.36 -1.56 -11.61
CA SER A 110 6.66 -1.89 -10.37
C SER A 110 7.02 -3.29 -9.87
N ALA A 111 6.75 -3.55 -8.60
CA ALA A 111 6.71 -4.91 -8.07
C ALA A 111 5.39 -5.58 -8.48
N TRP A 112 5.45 -6.85 -8.86
CA TRP A 112 4.31 -7.67 -9.29
C TRP A 112 4.29 -9.02 -8.59
N SER A 113 3.13 -9.44 -8.09
CA SER A 113 2.97 -10.65 -7.31
C SER A 113 2.41 -11.84 -8.06
N GLY A 114 2.32 -11.79 -9.38
CA GLY A 114 1.61 -12.81 -10.15
C GLY A 114 2.16 -14.24 -10.03
N GLU A 115 3.37 -14.43 -9.52
CA GLU A 115 3.97 -15.74 -9.27
C GLU A 115 4.01 -16.09 -7.76
N CYS A 116 3.49 -15.23 -6.89
CA CYS A 116 3.42 -15.52 -5.46
C CYS A 116 2.33 -16.56 -5.18
N ASP A 117 2.67 -17.63 -4.54
CA ASP A 117 1.78 -18.78 -4.24
C ASP A 117 1.25 -18.78 -2.81
N GLY A 118 1.57 -17.79 -2.01
CA GLY A 118 1.14 -17.63 -0.64
C GLY A 118 1.21 -16.19 -0.13
N PRO A 119 0.86 -15.98 1.15
CA PRO A 119 0.98 -14.69 1.80
C PRO A 119 2.41 -14.18 1.82
N PHE A 120 2.58 -12.88 1.62
CA PHE A 120 3.90 -12.25 1.67
C PHE A 120 3.82 -10.82 2.20
N ALA A 121 4.96 -10.32 2.68
CA ALA A 121 5.16 -8.91 2.94
C ALA A 121 6.54 -8.46 2.45
N ILE A 122 6.60 -7.21 2.00
CA ILE A 122 7.85 -6.51 1.72
C ILE A 122 7.86 -5.23 2.53
N THR A 123 9.00 -4.96 3.17
CA THR A 123 9.20 -3.70 3.90
C THR A 123 10.49 -3.01 3.46
N PHE A 124 10.54 -1.73 3.75
CA PHE A 124 11.63 -0.85 3.43
C PHE A 124 12.14 -0.19 4.71
N LYS A 125 13.44 -0.25 4.89
CA LYS A 125 14.16 0.31 6.03
C LYS A 125 15.11 1.39 5.59
N HIS A 126 14.99 2.58 6.16
CA HIS A 126 15.98 3.62 5.93
C HIS A 126 17.23 3.36 6.81
N LYS A 127 18.40 3.24 6.20
CA LYS A 127 19.65 2.85 6.86
C LYS A 127 20.02 3.72 8.07
N ASN A 128 19.84 5.03 7.93
CA ASN A 128 20.30 6.00 8.91
C ASN A 128 19.24 6.46 9.90
N ASN A 129 17.95 6.19 9.62
CA ASN A 129 16.85 6.69 10.42
C ASN A 129 15.79 5.61 10.70
N MET A 130 15.24 5.65 11.89
CA MET A 130 13.87 5.20 12.15
C MET A 130 12.90 6.33 11.81
N ILE A 131 11.61 6.08 11.87
CA ILE A 131 10.59 7.05 11.49
C ILE A 131 9.61 7.22 12.64
N ASP A 132 9.41 8.47 13.08
CA ASP A 132 8.25 8.82 13.89
C ASP A 132 7.07 9.06 12.95
N MET A 133 6.16 8.10 12.95
CA MET A 133 4.92 8.12 12.17
C MET A 133 3.70 8.44 13.04
N SER A 134 3.90 8.86 14.29
CA SER A 134 2.82 9.38 15.12
C SER A 134 2.30 10.72 14.54
N GLY A 135 1.04 11.03 14.78
CA GLY A 135 0.44 12.27 14.32
C GLY A 135 0.27 12.37 12.80
N LEU A 136 1.17 13.08 12.11
CA LEU A 136 1.05 13.33 10.66
C LEU A 136 1.72 12.27 9.77
N GLY A 137 2.09 11.12 10.33
CA GLY A 137 2.65 10.01 9.56
C GLY A 137 1.66 9.50 8.52
N LYS A 138 2.11 9.35 7.28
CA LYS A 138 1.29 8.84 6.18
C LYS A 138 2.12 8.04 5.17
N ILE A 139 1.43 7.22 4.43
CA ILE A 139 1.97 6.49 3.28
C ILE A 139 1.22 6.95 2.04
N ARG A 140 1.97 7.12 0.95
CA ARG A 140 1.44 7.28 -0.39
C ARG A 140 2.05 6.21 -1.26
N TRP A 141 1.24 5.46 -1.97
CA TRP A 141 1.72 4.46 -2.91
C TRP A 141 0.91 4.45 -4.20
N MET A 142 1.54 3.93 -5.25
CA MET A 142 0.87 3.66 -6.51
C MET A 142 0.55 2.18 -6.57
N VAL A 143 -0.73 1.82 -6.61
CA VAL A 143 -1.20 0.43 -6.49
C VAL A 143 -2.18 0.07 -7.60
N LYS A 144 -2.14 -1.19 -8.03
CA LYS A 144 -3.16 -1.87 -8.81
C LYS A 144 -3.39 -3.23 -8.20
N THR A 145 -4.64 -3.63 -8.06
CA THR A 145 -5.03 -4.95 -7.58
C THR A 145 -5.95 -5.64 -8.59
N SER A 146 -5.94 -6.94 -8.57
CA SER A 146 -6.74 -7.79 -9.46
C SER A 146 -7.26 -8.97 -8.65
N GLY A 147 -8.45 -9.46 -8.99
CA GLY A 147 -9.08 -10.57 -8.29
C GLY A 147 -9.42 -10.22 -6.84
N PHE A 148 -9.10 -11.13 -5.93
CA PHE A 148 -9.35 -10.96 -4.49
C PHE A 148 -8.14 -10.45 -3.71
N HIS A 149 -7.08 -10.03 -4.41
CA HIS A 149 -5.85 -9.55 -3.78
C HIS A 149 -6.00 -8.15 -3.21
N VAL A 150 -5.42 -7.94 -2.03
CA VAL A 150 -5.57 -6.74 -1.22
C VAL A 150 -4.21 -6.29 -0.71
N VAL A 151 -3.86 -5.03 -0.96
CA VAL A 151 -2.65 -4.43 -0.42
C VAL A 151 -2.96 -3.78 0.92
N ARG A 152 -2.22 -4.21 1.95
CA ARG A 152 -2.33 -3.67 3.32
C ARG A 152 -1.00 -3.08 3.78
N PRO A 153 -1.00 -1.98 4.54
CA PRO A 153 0.23 -1.44 5.10
C PRO A 153 0.79 -2.36 6.19
N VAL A 154 2.11 -2.44 6.22
CA VAL A 154 2.87 -3.13 7.26
C VAL A 154 3.87 -2.18 7.86
N VAL A 155 3.99 -2.22 9.19
CA VAL A 155 5.07 -1.55 9.91
C VAL A 155 5.77 -2.55 10.83
N LYS A 156 7.07 -2.38 10.99
CA LYS A 156 7.85 -3.05 12.01
C LYS A 156 8.36 -2.02 12.99
N LEU A 157 8.05 -2.22 14.24
CA LEU A 157 8.45 -1.33 15.32
C LEU A 157 9.92 -1.58 15.71
N ALA A 158 10.50 -0.65 16.45
CA ALA A 158 11.89 -0.75 16.92
C ALA A 158 12.16 -1.95 17.82
N ASP A 159 11.14 -2.48 18.50
CA ASP A 159 11.22 -3.70 19.33
C ASP A 159 11.10 -5.00 18.52
N GLY A 160 10.97 -4.90 17.19
CA GLY A 160 10.81 -6.03 16.28
C GLY A 160 9.37 -6.49 16.08
N THR A 161 8.39 -5.92 16.78
CA THR A 161 6.97 -6.22 16.59
C THR A 161 6.55 -5.82 15.19
N MET A 162 5.96 -6.77 14.44
CA MET A 162 5.41 -6.51 13.11
C MET A 162 3.90 -6.38 13.19
N LEU A 163 3.38 -5.37 12.52
CA LEU A 163 1.97 -5.03 12.52
C LEU A 163 1.47 -4.89 11.08
N VAL A 164 0.27 -5.38 10.80
CA VAL A 164 -0.45 -5.13 9.54
C VAL A 164 -1.67 -4.26 9.84
N GLY A 165 -1.90 -3.28 8.98
CA GLY A 165 -3.03 -2.37 9.10
C GLY A 165 -4.32 -2.93 8.52
N ASP A 166 -5.46 -2.39 8.98
CA ASP A 166 -6.79 -2.68 8.42
C ASP A 166 -7.12 -1.85 7.18
N HIS A 167 -6.33 -0.82 6.87
CA HIS A 167 -6.42 -0.16 5.58
C HIS A 167 -6.18 -1.17 4.46
N ALA A 168 -7.03 -1.16 3.45
CA ALA A 168 -7.04 -2.16 2.39
C ALA A 168 -7.30 -1.51 1.03
N ASP A 169 -6.32 -1.58 0.13
CA ASP A 169 -6.53 -1.24 -1.27
C ASP A 169 -6.89 -2.50 -2.05
N GLU A 170 -8.15 -2.60 -2.42
CA GLU A 170 -8.75 -3.68 -3.18
C GLU A 170 -9.53 -3.14 -4.37
N ALA A 171 -9.79 -3.98 -5.38
CA ALA A 171 -10.57 -3.62 -6.56
C ALA A 171 -10.06 -2.35 -7.28
N VAL A 172 -8.73 -2.19 -7.37
CA VAL A 172 -8.05 -1.08 -8.04
C VAL A 172 -7.60 -1.54 -9.44
N PRO A 173 -8.42 -1.42 -10.47
CA PRO A 173 -8.16 -2.05 -11.79
C PRO A 173 -7.07 -1.36 -12.60
N MET A 174 -6.68 -0.15 -12.23
CA MET A 174 -5.60 0.62 -12.87
C MET A 174 -4.61 1.11 -11.82
N LEU A 175 -3.35 1.28 -12.20
CA LEU A 175 -2.34 1.89 -11.33
C LEU A 175 -2.81 3.27 -10.88
N THR A 176 -3.11 3.40 -9.60
CA THR A 176 -3.70 4.58 -8.99
C THR A 176 -2.91 4.97 -7.75
N THR A 177 -2.61 6.25 -7.60
CA THR A 177 -1.99 6.76 -6.36
C THR A 177 -3.03 6.82 -5.24
N ARG A 178 -2.71 6.18 -4.12
CA ARG A 178 -3.47 6.18 -2.87
C ARG A 178 -2.63 6.82 -1.78
N GLU A 179 -3.27 7.56 -0.89
CA GLU A 179 -2.62 8.16 0.29
C GLU A 179 -3.53 7.98 1.50
N PHE A 180 -2.96 7.59 2.62
CA PHE A 180 -3.68 7.42 3.88
C PHE A 180 -2.80 7.79 5.07
N ALA A 181 -3.43 8.31 6.13
CA ALA A 181 -2.77 8.62 7.39
C ALA A 181 -2.70 7.37 8.28
N LEU A 182 -1.58 7.17 8.97
CA LEU A 182 -1.44 6.02 9.87
C LEU A 182 -2.27 6.16 11.16
N SER A 183 -2.67 7.39 11.50
CA SER A 183 -3.64 7.65 12.58
C SER A 183 -5.02 7.01 12.33
N ASP A 184 -5.36 6.78 11.08
CA ASP A 184 -6.67 6.25 10.68
C ASP A 184 -6.65 4.72 10.54
N VAL A 185 -5.47 4.11 10.72
CA VAL A 185 -5.25 2.68 10.57
C VAL A 185 -5.30 2.00 11.94
N ARG A 186 -6.10 0.94 12.05
CA ARG A 186 -6.03 0.01 13.17
C ARG A 186 -5.07 -1.12 12.86
N TRP A 187 -4.40 -1.60 13.87
CA TRP A 187 -3.29 -2.52 13.69
C TRP A 187 -3.53 -3.87 14.32
N ILE A 188 -3.07 -4.91 13.65
CA ILE A 188 -3.12 -6.30 14.07
C ILE A 188 -1.69 -6.84 14.10
N ARG A 189 -1.34 -7.68 15.06
CA ARG A 189 -0.03 -8.35 15.05
C ARG A 189 0.10 -9.28 13.86
N LEU A 190 1.24 -9.21 13.19
CA LEU A 190 1.61 -10.07 12.07
C LEU A 190 2.76 -11.00 12.49
N ASP A 191 2.63 -12.29 12.20
CA ASP A 191 3.74 -13.25 12.29
C ASP A 191 4.65 -13.04 11.06
N PRO A 192 5.90 -12.58 11.25
CA PRO A 192 6.78 -12.29 10.12
C PRO A 192 7.26 -13.52 9.35
N MET A 193 7.21 -14.70 9.97
CA MET A 193 7.66 -15.93 9.33
C MET A 193 6.63 -16.50 8.37
N ARG A 194 5.36 -16.45 8.74
CA ARG A 194 4.26 -17.04 7.98
C ARG A 194 3.41 -16.00 7.26
N VAL A 195 3.59 -14.72 7.60
CA VAL A 195 2.82 -13.58 7.11
C VAL A 195 1.31 -13.81 7.29
N VAL A 196 0.94 -14.16 8.50
CA VAL A 196 -0.45 -14.33 8.93
C VAL A 196 -0.70 -13.50 10.18
N THR A 197 -1.94 -13.06 10.38
CA THR A 197 -2.32 -12.36 11.60
C THR A 197 -2.19 -13.29 12.81
N VAL A 198 -1.63 -12.77 13.90
CA VAL A 198 -1.47 -13.53 15.13
C VAL A 198 -2.80 -13.56 15.87
N ASN A 199 -3.37 -14.76 16.00
CA ASN A 199 -4.60 -14.99 16.72
C ASN A 199 -4.34 -15.13 18.22
N GLY A 200 -5.14 -14.46 19.07
CA GLY A 200 -5.05 -14.50 20.52
C GLY A 200 -5.54 -15.80 21.17
N GLY A 201 -5.58 -16.91 20.46
CA GLY A 201 -6.03 -18.21 20.99
C GLY A 201 -5.06 -18.75 22.03
N ARG A 202 -5.51 -18.93 23.26
CA ARG A 202 -4.83 -19.77 24.25
C ARG A 202 -4.93 -21.23 23.82
N GLY A 203 -3.79 -21.83 23.47
CA GLY A 203 -3.64 -23.28 23.21
C GLY A 203 -4.01 -23.68 21.79
N GLY A 204 -3.04 -24.15 21.07
CA GLY A 204 -2.94 -24.97 19.86
C GLY A 204 -4.16 -25.39 19.03
N GLY A 205 -5.29 -24.70 19.17
CA GLY A 205 -6.47 -24.92 18.34
C GLY A 205 -6.34 -24.22 16.98
N PRO A 206 -7.21 -24.59 16.01
CA PRO A 206 -7.24 -23.95 14.71
C PRO A 206 -7.45 -22.43 14.88
N ALA A 207 -6.72 -21.66 14.07
CA ALA A 207 -6.81 -20.21 14.06
C ALA A 207 -8.28 -19.78 13.92
N ASN A 208 -8.78 -19.06 14.92
CA ASN A 208 -10.11 -18.46 14.85
C ASN A 208 -9.96 -17.06 14.27
N PRO A 209 -10.47 -16.78 13.08
CA PRO A 209 -10.34 -15.46 12.45
C PRO A 209 -10.99 -14.34 13.27
N ASN A 210 -11.84 -14.65 14.22
CA ASN A 210 -12.45 -13.67 15.11
C ASN A 210 -11.59 -13.33 16.35
N ASN A 211 -10.42 -13.96 16.51
CA ASN A 211 -9.50 -13.74 17.65
C ASN A 211 -8.21 -13.01 17.24
N GLU A 212 -8.27 -12.17 16.23
CA GLU A 212 -7.14 -11.33 15.87
C GLU A 212 -6.75 -10.42 17.04
N ILE A 213 -5.44 -10.32 17.30
CA ILE A 213 -4.94 -9.42 18.35
C ILE A 213 -4.85 -8.01 17.77
N TRP A 214 -5.87 -7.23 18.01
CA TRP A 214 -5.83 -5.80 17.79
C TRP A 214 -4.88 -5.14 18.77
N VAL A 215 -3.94 -4.38 18.23
CA VAL A 215 -3.01 -3.60 19.05
C VAL A 215 -3.62 -2.21 19.27
N THR A 216 -4.07 -1.97 20.49
CA THR A 216 -4.61 -0.66 20.85
C THR A 216 -3.45 0.32 21.04
N ASN A 217 -3.48 1.43 20.31
CA ASN A 217 -2.49 2.51 20.36
C ASN A 217 -1.02 2.01 20.24
N PRO A 218 -0.61 1.42 19.12
CA PRO A 218 0.78 1.04 18.93
C PRO A 218 1.69 2.27 19.00
N ASP A 219 2.87 2.12 19.56
CA ASP A 219 3.86 3.20 19.58
C ASP A 219 4.49 3.37 18.19
N LEU A 220 3.86 4.19 17.36
CA LEU A 220 4.37 4.55 16.03
C LEU A 220 5.47 5.63 16.06
N SER A 221 5.94 6.04 17.23
CA SER A 221 7.01 7.04 17.35
C SER A 221 8.37 6.50 16.92
N LYS A 222 8.53 5.17 16.83
CA LYS A 222 9.79 4.51 16.44
C LYS A 222 9.53 3.33 15.51
N VAL A 223 9.18 3.64 14.26
CA VAL A 223 8.99 2.65 13.22
C VAL A 223 10.34 2.36 12.54
N ASP A 224 10.73 1.09 12.50
CA ASP A 224 11.97 0.61 11.90
C ASP A 224 11.85 0.37 10.42
N GLU A 225 10.72 -0.24 10.01
CA GLU A 225 10.43 -0.61 8.63
C GLU A 225 8.97 -0.26 8.28
N VAL A 226 8.75 0.13 7.04
CA VAL A 226 7.42 0.40 6.48
C VAL A 226 7.28 -0.33 5.16
N GLY A 227 6.12 -0.92 4.91
CA GLY A 227 5.90 -1.64 3.67
C GLY A 227 4.46 -2.06 3.46
N PHE A 228 4.29 -3.16 2.78
CA PHE A 228 2.98 -3.72 2.43
C PHE A 228 2.96 -5.23 2.54
N ALA A 229 1.75 -5.77 2.67
CA ALA A 229 1.49 -7.21 2.64
C ALA A 229 0.29 -7.52 1.75
N ASP A 230 0.32 -8.72 1.21
CA ASP A 230 -0.84 -9.44 0.70
C ASP A 230 -0.99 -10.71 1.53
N LEU A 231 -2.12 -10.82 2.22
CA LEU A 231 -2.40 -11.95 3.11
C LEU A 231 -3.19 -13.08 2.43
N MET A 232 -3.48 -12.93 1.13
CA MET A 232 -4.18 -13.95 0.38
C MET A 232 -3.30 -15.18 0.15
N PRO A 233 -3.78 -16.37 0.44
CA PRO A 233 -3.08 -17.60 0.06
C PRO A 233 -3.23 -17.85 -1.44
N GLY A 234 -2.13 -17.87 -2.14
CA GLY A 234 -2.08 -18.12 -3.57
C GLY A 234 -2.41 -16.90 -4.42
N SER A 235 -1.65 -16.69 -5.44
CA SER A 235 -1.86 -15.66 -6.44
C SER A 235 -1.53 -16.20 -7.84
N GLY A 236 -1.61 -15.37 -8.86
CA GLY A 236 -1.22 -15.73 -10.21
C GLY A 236 -2.27 -16.45 -11.01
N HIS A 237 -1.79 -17.14 -12.03
CA HIS A 237 -2.60 -17.76 -13.06
C HIS A 237 -3.54 -18.82 -12.51
N GLY A 238 -4.82 -18.48 -12.42
CA GLY A 238 -5.88 -19.43 -12.04
C GLY A 238 -6.36 -19.35 -10.60
N THR A 239 -5.74 -18.57 -9.73
CA THR A 239 -6.15 -18.45 -8.32
C THR A 239 -6.76 -17.11 -7.95
N GLY A 240 -6.90 -16.21 -8.91
CA GLY A 240 -7.73 -15.06 -8.69
C GLY A 240 -7.07 -13.70 -8.66
N GLY A 241 -5.82 -13.56 -9.13
CA GLY A 241 -5.30 -12.24 -9.37
C GLY A 241 -3.87 -11.96 -8.90
N TYR A 242 -3.56 -10.68 -8.79
CA TYR A 242 -2.22 -10.18 -8.45
C TYR A 242 -2.29 -8.74 -7.96
N ILE A 243 -1.21 -8.29 -7.38
CA ILE A 243 -0.97 -6.88 -7.10
C ILE A 243 0.17 -6.34 -7.98
N HIS A 244 0.09 -5.06 -8.33
CA HIS A 244 1.23 -4.25 -8.71
C HIS A 244 1.41 -3.14 -7.67
N LEU A 245 2.63 -2.93 -7.26
CA LEU A 245 2.99 -1.79 -6.42
C LEU A 245 4.10 -1.00 -7.09
N GLY A 246 3.78 0.23 -7.49
CA GLY A 246 4.69 1.20 -8.08
C GLY A 246 5.48 1.94 -6.99
N THR A 247 5.53 3.25 -7.09
CA THR A 247 6.24 4.08 -6.11
C THR A 247 5.58 4.03 -4.73
N ILE A 248 6.41 4.11 -3.68
CA ILE A 248 5.97 4.22 -2.29
C ILE A 248 6.68 5.41 -1.67
N GLU A 249 5.93 6.33 -1.10
CA GLU A 249 6.45 7.48 -0.34
C GLU A 249 6.03 7.36 1.11
N VAL A 250 6.99 7.48 2.01
CA VAL A 250 6.77 7.39 3.46
C VAL A 250 7.04 8.75 4.09
N PHE A 251 6.05 9.28 4.79
CA PHE A 251 6.08 10.59 5.41
C PHE A 251 6.04 10.46 6.93
N GLY A 252 6.87 11.24 7.61
CA GLY A 252 6.98 11.25 9.06
C GLY A 252 8.08 12.19 9.52
N LYS A 253 8.66 11.91 10.69
CA LYS A 253 9.85 12.62 11.18
C LYS A 253 11.01 11.64 11.27
N PRO A 254 12.20 11.97 10.74
CA PRO A 254 13.36 11.12 10.87
C PRO A 254 13.85 11.08 12.32
N ILE A 255 14.16 9.88 12.81
CA ILE A 255 14.81 9.65 14.09
C ILE A 255 16.14 8.97 13.80
N PRO A 256 17.28 9.63 14.00
CA PRO A 256 18.57 9.04 13.74
C PRO A 256 18.76 7.72 14.50
N ARG A 257 19.27 6.69 13.81
CA ARG A 257 19.67 5.44 14.46
C ARG A 257 20.92 5.69 15.30
N ALA A 258 20.99 5.09 16.47
CA ALA A 258 22.22 5.10 17.24
C ALA A 258 23.33 4.46 16.41
N THR A 259 24.37 5.23 16.12
CA THR A 259 25.58 4.73 15.48
C THR A 259 26.26 3.80 16.48
N THR A 260 26.27 2.50 16.23
CA THR A 260 27.10 1.58 16.99
C THR A 260 28.53 1.89 16.61
N THR A 261 29.17 2.79 17.36
CA THR A 261 30.63 2.95 17.26
C THR A 261 31.21 1.65 17.77
N ALA A 262 31.71 0.82 16.85
CA ALA A 262 32.49 -0.35 17.21
C ALA A 262 33.68 0.18 18.00
N SER A 263 33.66 0.03 19.33
CA SER A 263 34.84 0.26 20.14
C SER A 263 35.82 -0.86 19.80
N ASN A 264 36.81 -0.55 18.96
CA ASN A 264 37.99 -1.36 18.81
C ASN A 264 38.69 -1.38 20.18
N GLN A 265 38.55 -2.46 20.90
CA GLN A 265 39.48 -2.86 21.97
C GLN A 265 40.49 -3.85 21.41
#